data_8338a120571e6576bd60ac2005405ca4
#
_entry.id   8338a120571e6576bd60ac2005405ca4
#
_cell.length_a   1.000
_cell.length_b   1.000
_cell.length_c   1.000
_cell.angle_alpha   90.00
_cell.angle_beta   90.00
_cell.angle_gamma   90.00
#
_symmetry.space_group_name_H-M   'P 1'
#
loop_
_entity.id
_entity.type
_entity.pdbx_description
1 polymer ?
#
loop_
_entity_poly.entity_id
_entity_poly.type
_entity_poly.pdbx_seq_one_letter_code
_entity_poly.pdbx_strand_id
1 'polypeptide(L)'
;IKVGSERWNHYPEIIDELKNKAKAEGLWNLFLPESEFGAGLSNYEYAHLAEEMGKSHIASEAMNCSAPDTGNMEVIARYGNDSHQEEWLKPLLNGDIRSAFSMTEPGTASSDATNMQATAVLDGDEYVINGEKWWTSGAGDPRCKILIFMCVTNPDNPKHQRHSMILGPMETEGVEIKQMMHVFGYDDAPHG
;
A
#
# COMPACT_ATOMS: atom_id res chain seq x y z
N ILE A 1 14.51 -20.90 -0.96
CA ILE A 1 13.87 -20.01 -1.94
C ILE A 1 12.91 -20.89 -2.74
N LYS A 2 11.60 -20.63 -2.66
CA LYS A 2 10.62 -21.30 -3.51
C LYS A 2 10.71 -20.71 -4.91
N VAL A 3 10.57 -21.53 -5.95
CA VAL A 3 10.57 -21.12 -7.35
C VAL A 3 9.17 -21.29 -7.93
N GLY A 4 8.84 -20.49 -8.95
CA GLY A 4 7.53 -20.51 -9.57
C GLY A 4 6.49 -19.66 -8.82
N SER A 5 5.22 -19.86 -9.12
CA SER A 5 4.11 -19.08 -8.55
C SER A 5 3.95 -19.21 -7.03
N GLU A 6 4.44 -20.27 -6.43
CA GLU A 6 4.30 -20.50 -4.99
C GLU A 6 5.18 -19.60 -4.12
N ARG A 7 6.23 -19.00 -4.67
CA ARG A 7 7.15 -18.15 -3.91
C ARG A 7 6.50 -16.87 -3.37
N TRP A 8 5.49 -16.38 -4.06
CA TRP A 8 4.73 -15.19 -3.66
C TRP A 8 3.80 -15.46 -2.48
N ASN A 9 3.54 -16.72 -2.15
CA ASN A 9 2.68 -17.13 -1.06
C ASN A 9 3.43 -17.35 0.26
N HIS A 10 4.70 -16.95 0.34
CA HIS A 10 5.53 -17.18 1.51
C HIS A 10 6.41 -15.98 1.80
N TYR A 11 6.48 -15.61 3.06
CA TYR A 11 7.47 -14.67 3.59
C TYR A 11 8.28 -15.34 4.72
N PRO A 12 9.54 -14.92 4.97
CA PRO A 12 10.38 -15.52 6.00
C PRO A 12 9.86 -15.27 7.41
N GLU A 13 9.77 -16.30 8.23
CA GLU A 13 9.33 -16.21 9.65
C GLU A 13 10.18 -15.24 10.47
N ILE A 14 11.45 -15.09 10.13
CA ILE A 14 12.37 -14.14 10.78
C ILE A 14 11.82 -12.70 10.76
N ILE A 15 10.96 -12.34 9.80
CA ILE A 15 10.36 -11.02 9.73
C ILE A 15 9.48 -10.76 10.96
N ASP A 16 8.69 -11.74 11.38
CA ASP A 16 7.83 -11.60 12.57
C ASP A 16 8.64 -11.50 13.86
N GLU A 17 9.73 -12.25 13.96
CA GLU A 17 10.66 -12.13 15.09
C GLU A 17 11.26 -10.71 15.15
N LEU A 18 11.69 -10.17 14.01
CA LEU A 18 12.26 -8.83 13.92
C LEU A 18 11.20 -7.75 14.21
N LYS A 19 9.96 -7.90 13.74
CA LYS A 19 8.86 -7.01 14.09
C LYS A 19 8.60 -6.96 15.59
N ASN A 20 8.57 -8.13 16.24
CA ASN A 20 8.40 -8.20 17.69
C ASN A 20 9.55 -7.52 18.44
N LYS A 21 10.78 -7.70 17.98
CA LYS A 21 11.94 -7.02 18.53
C LYS A 21 11.86 -5.51 18.32
N ALA A 22 11.52 -5.06 17.12
CA ALA A 22 11.38 -3.64 16.82
C ALA A 22 10.31 -2.97 17.72
N LYS A 23 9.16 -3.63 17.92
CA LYS A 23 8.13 -3.17 18.85
C LYS A 23 8.67 -3.05 20.30
N ALA A 24 9.38 -4.06 20.78
CA ALA A 24 9.94 -4.06 22.12
C ALA A 24 11.00 -2.96 22.36
N GLU A 25 11.74 -2.59 21.33
CA GLU A 25 12.77 -1.54 21.36
C GLU A 25 12.21 -0.12 21.03
N GLY A 26 10.90 0.01 20.79
CA GLY A 26 10.28 1.28 20.42
C GLY A 26 10.62 1.76 18.99
N LEU A 27 11.04 0.85 18.13
CA LEU A 27 11.41 1.11 16.73
C LEU A 27 10.27 0.72 15.77
N TRP A 28 9.06 1.17 16.06
CA TRP A 28 7.86 0.79 15.34
C TRP A 28 7.07 2.02 14.84
N ASN A 29 6.59 1.99 13.60
CA ASN A 29 5.81 3.07 12.99
C ASN A 29 6.49 4.45 13.02
N LEU A 30 7.79 4.50 12.85
CA LEU A 30 8.59 5.73 12.97
C LEU A 30 8.31 6.77 11.88
N PHE A 31 7.62 6.38 10.81
CA PHE A 31 7.43 7.18 9.58
C PHE A 31 6.33 8.23 9.68
N LEU A 32 5.32 8.04 10.56
CA LEU A 32 4.17 8.96 10.66
C LEU A 32 4.59 10.25 11.37
N PRO A 33 4.77 11.37 10.67
CA PRO A 33 5.19 12.61 11.28
C PRO A 33 4.01 13.26 12.02
N GLU A 34 4.29 13.84 13.19
CA GLU A 34 3.35 14.69 13.93
C GLU A 34 1.94 14.10 14.09
N SER A 35 1.85 12.78 14.21
CA SER A 35 0.60 12.01 14.29
C SER A 35 0.46 11.32 15.65
N GLU A 36 -0.75 11.26 16.16
CA GLU A 36 -1.08 10.45 17.33
C GLU A 36 -0.84 8.94 17.11
N PHE A 37 -0.77 8.50 15.85
CA PHE A 37 -0.54 7.11 15.46
C PHE A 37 0.94 6.77 15.24
N GLY A 38 1.83 7.74 15.29
CA GLY A 38 3.27 7.58 15.02
C GLY A 38 4.16 7.91 16.22
N ALA A 39 5.46 7.91 15.98
CA ALA A 39 6.47 8.23 16.98
C ALA A 39 6.64 9.74 17.25
N GLY A 40 5.90 10.59 16.56
CA GLY A 40 5.99 12.06 16.71
C GLY A 40 7.26 12.67 16.13
N LEU A 41 7.99 11.94 15.28
CA LEU A 41 9.20 12.44 14.63
C LEU A 41 8.85 13.42 13.50
N SER A 42 9.65 14.45 13.35
CA SER A 42 9.63 15.25 12.13
C SER A 42 10.19 14.46 10.94
N ASN A 43 9.86 14.88 9.71
CA ASN A 43 10.44 14.27 8.50
C ASN A 43 11.97 14.36 8.48
N TYR A 44 12.57 15.38 9.07
CA TYR A 44 14.02 15.50 9.16
C TYR A 44 14.63 14.42 10.08
N GLU A 45 14.05 14.22 11.25
CA GLU A 45 14.51 13.16 12.18
C GLU A 45 14.31 11.77 11.59
N TYR A 46 13.14 11.52 10.97
CA TYR A 46 12.88 10.25 10.31
C TYR A 46 13.82 9.98 9.14
N ALA A 47 14.26 11.00 8.39
CA ALA A 47 15.17 10.80 7.25
C ALA A 47 16.47 10.11 7.64
N HIS A 48 17.04 10.40 8.82
CA HIS A 48 18.23 9.71 9.30
C HIS A 48 17.95 8.24 9.63
N LEU A 49 16.79 7.94 10.19
CA LEU A 49 16.38 6.56 10.49
C LEU A 49 16.09 5.78 9.19
N ALA A 50 15.49 6.42 8.21
CA ALA A 50 15.25 5.82 6.90
C ALA A 50 16.56 5.48 6.18
N GLU A 51 17.60 6.32 6.30
CA GLU A 51 18.94 6.03 5.78
C GLU A 51 19.55 4.79 6.46
N GLU A 52 19.42 4.65 7.77
CA GLU A 52 19.89 3.46 8.48
C GLU A 52 19.12 2.19 8.09
N MET A 53 17.79 2.28 7.99
CA MET A 53 16.96 1.16 7.51
C MET A 53 17.31 0.75 6.07
N GLY A 54 17.65 1.72 5.22
CA GLY A 54 18.04 1.48 3.82
C GLY A 54 19.30 0.63 3.64
N LYS A 55 20.09 0.40 4.68
CA LYS A 55 21.26 -0.50 4.68
C LYS A 55 20.89 -1.98 4.65
N SER A 56 19.62 -2.32 4.90
CA SER A 56 19.12 -3.70 4.92
C SER A 56 17.80 -3.81 4.16
N HIS A 57 17.68 -4.81 3.28
CA HIS A 57 16.46 -5.03 2.48
C HIS A 57 15.20 -5.35 3.30
N ILE A 58 15.35 -5.77 4.56
CA ILE A 58 14.23 -6.17 5.41
C ILE A 58 13.96 -5.21 6.57
N ALA A 59 14.84 -4.24 6.83
CA ALA A 59 14.74 -3.40 8.02
C ALA A 59 13.48 -2.53 8.00
N SER A 60 13.13 -1.93 6.86
CA SER A 60 11.92 -1.12 6.73
C SER A 60 10.65 -1.93 7.02
N GLU A 61 10.56 -3.17 6.54
CA GLU A 61 9.42 -4.02 6.85
C GLU A 61 9.41 -4.45 8.33
N ALA A 62 10.57 -4.79 8.89
CA ALA A 62 10.70 -5.17 10.28
C ALA A 62 10.28 -4.07 11.26
N MET A 63 10.36 -2.80 10.86
CA MET A 63 9.96 -1.63 11.65
C MET A 63 8.59 -1.05 11.24
N ASN A 64 7.85 -1.75 10.38
CA ASN A 64 6.58 -1.28 9.79
C ASN A 64 6.71 0.08 9.09
N CYS A 65 7.84 0.30 8.45
CA CYS A 65 8.17 1.54 7.74
C CYS A 65 8.34 1.29 6.22
N SER A 66 7.79 0.21 5.69
CA SER A 66 7.93 -0.19 4.28
C SER A 66 6.81 0.39 3.42
N ALA A 67 7.17 0.88 2.25
CA ALA A 67 6.19 1.23 1.21
C ALA A 67 5.54 -0.05 0.62
N PRO A 68 4.29 0.02 0.17
CA PRO A 68 3.39 1.19 0.11
C PRO A 68 2.64 1.47 1.42
N ASP A 69 2.76 0.61 2.43
CA ASP A 69 1.96 0.68 3.66
C ASP A 69 2.12 2.02 4.37
N THR A 70 3.33 2.59 4.41
CA THR A 70 3.56 3.90 5.04
C THR A 70 2.69 4.99 4.45
N GLY A 71 2.69 5.13 3.12
CA GLY A 71 1.85 6.12 2.44
C GLY A 71 0.36 5.84 2.60
N ASN A 72 -0.04 4.57 2.55
CA ASN A 72 -1.43 4.16 2.70
C ASN A 72 -1.94 4.43 4.13
N MET A 73 -1.15 4.11 5.15
CA MET A 73 -1.48 4.43 6.54
C MET A 73 -1.61 5.95 6.75
N GLU A 74 -0.70 6.75 6.16
CA GLU A 74 -0.78 8.21 6.24
C GLU A 74 -2.06 8.75 5.58
N VAL A 75 -2.43 8.23 4.40
CA VAL A 75 -3.68 8.61 3.72
C VAL A 75 -4.90 8.28 4.59
N ILE A 76 -4.96 7.07 5.16
CA ILE A 76 -6.09 6.67 5.98
C ILE A 76 -6.13 7.46 7.29
N ALA A 77 -4.98 7.72 7.90
CA ALA A 77 -4.90 8.52 9.13
C ALA A 77 -5.41 9.95 8.95
N ARG A 78 -5.10 10.57 7.78
CA ARG A 78 -5.46 11.97 7.50
C ARG A 78 -6.87 12.15 6.94
N TYR A 79 -7.33 11.21 6.12
CA TYR A 79 -8.54 11.37 5.31
C TYR A 79 -9.59 10.30 5.55
N GLY A 80 -9.23 9.20 6.20
CA GLY A 80 -10.17 8.15 6.57
C GLY A 80 -11.12 8.61 7.68
N ASN A 81 -12.36 8.11 7.63
CA ASN A 81 -13.30 8.23 8.74
C ASN A 81 -13.00 7.20 9.83
N ASP A 82 -13.75 7.26 10.95
CA ASP A 82 -13.56 6.37 12.10
C ASP A 82 -13.66 4.88 11.70
N SER A 83 -14.57 4.53 10.79
CA SER A 83 -14.70 3.15 10.30
C SER A 83 -13.47 2.70 9.53
N HIS A 84 -12.94 3.55 8.64
CA HIS A 84 -11.71 3.26 7.90
C HIS A 84 -10.49 3.11 8.81
N GLN A 85 -10.42 3.93 9.84
CA GLN A 85 -9.34 3.86 10.83
C GLN A 85 -9.42 2.58 11.65
N GLU A 86 -10.62 2.21 12.10
CA GLU A 86 -10.84 0.99 12.88
C GLU A 86 -10.56 -0.27 12.07
N GLU A 87 -11.12 -0.34 10.87
CA GLU A 87 -11.10 -1.53 10.03
C GLU A 87 -9.73 -1.75 9.35
N TRP A 88 -9.07 -0.66 8.92
CA TRP A 88 -7.87 -0.76 8.09
C TRP A 88 -6.62 -0.17 8.73
N LEU A 89 -6.69 1.03 9.29
CA LEU A 89 -5.52 1.70 9.83
C LEU A 89 -4.94 0.95 11.03
N LYS A 90 -5.77 0.54 11.97
CA LYS A 90 -5.30 -0.16 13.17
C LYS A 90 -4.59 -1.47 12.86
N PRO A 91 -5.15 -2.38 12.02
CA PRO A 91 -4.42 -3.59 11.62
C PRO A 91 -3.13 -3.32 10.85
N LEU A 92 -3.09 -2.27 10.01
CA LEU A 92 -1.87 -1.85 9.33
C LEU A 92 -0.82 -1.34 10.31
N LEU A 93 -1.20 -0.48 11.26
CA LEU A 93 -0.32 0.03 12.32
C LEU A 93 0.20 -1.09 13.23
N ASN A 94 -0.60 -2.13 13.46
CA ASN A 94 -0.19 -3.31 14.20
C ASN A 94 0.76 -4.20 13.39
N GLY A 95 0.81 -4.06 12.06
CA GLY A 95 1.55 -4.94 11.17
C GLY A 95 0.89 -6.30 10.94
N ASP A 96 -0.41 -6.40 11.20
CA ASP A 96 -1.22 -7.63 11.03
C ASP A 96 -1.55 -7.89 9.58
N ILE A 97 -1.74 -6.82 8.79
CA ILE A 97 -2.02 -6.85 7.35
C ILE A 97 -1.05 -5.96 6.59
N ARG A 98 -1.03 -6.15 5.27
CA ARG A 98 -0.37 -5.27 4.30
C ARG A 98 -1.40 -4.61 3.41
N SER A 99 -0.95 -3.63 2.64
CA SER A 99 -1.76 -2.86 1.71
C SER A 99 -1.09 -2.70 0.35
N ALA A 100 -1.85 -2.22 -0.63
CA ALA A 100 -1.32 -1.85 -1.93
C ALA A 100 -1.91 -0.51 -2.39
N PHE A 101 -1.18 0.18 -3.27
CA PHE A 101 -1.63 1.42 -3.89
C PHE A 101 -1.66 1.25 -5.41
N SER A 102 -2.86 1.25 -5.97
CA SER A 102 -3.10 0.96 -7.39
C SER A 102 -3.34 2.24 -8.17
N MET A 103 -2.28 2.80 -8.76
CA MET A 103 -2.34 4.03 -9.56
C MET A 103 -1.98 3.79 -11.01
N THR A 104 -0.80 3.22 -11.28
CA THR A 104 -0.22 3.07 -12.61
C THR A 104 -1.04 2.15 -13.50
N GLU A 105 -1.23 2.55 -14.76
CA GLU A 105 -2.01 1.81 -15.76
C GLU A 105 -1.14 1.43 -16.96
N PRO A 106 -1.31 0.21 -17.53
CA PRO A 106 -0.48 -0.25 -18.64
C PRO A 106 -0.69 0.55 -19.93
N GLY A 107 -1.89 1.11 -20.12
CA GLY A 107 -2.29 1.80 -21.34
C GLY A 107 -2.04 3.30 -21.37
N THR A 108 -1.52 3.90 -20.29
CA THR A 108 -1.36 5.35 -20.17
C THR A 108 0.01 5.78 -19.67
N ALA A 109 0.39 7.02 -19.95
CA ALA A 109 1.56 7.65 -19.36
C ALA A 109 1.25 8.09 -17.92
N SER A 110 1.34 7.16 -16.97
CA SER A 110 0.86 7.30 -15.59
C SER A 110 1.71 8.23 -14.71
N SER A 111 2.84 8.72 -15.18
CA SER A 111 3.59 9.81 -14.51
C SER A 111 2.76 11.09 -14.40
N ASP A 112 1.85 11.33 -15.33
CA ASP A 112 0.76 12.30 -15.19
C ASP A 112 -0.51 11.56 -14.76
N ALA A 113 -0.82 11.57 -13.48
CA ALA A 113 -1.99 10.89 -12.92
C ALA A 113 -3.31 11.38 -13.52
N THR A 114 -3.33 12.56 -14.15
CA THR A 114 -4.52 13.08 -14.83
C THR A 114 -4.85 12.35 -16.14
N ASN A 115 -3.97 11.49 -16.64
CA ASN A 115 -4.21 10.61 -17.79
C ASN A 115 -4.90 9.29 -17.42
N MET A 116 -5.18 9.06 -16.16
CA MET A 116 -5.81 7.86 -15.65
C MET A 116 -7.13 7.57 -16.37
N GLN A 117 -7.35 6.31 -16.71
CA GLN A 117 -8.54 5.84 -17.44
C GLN A 117 -9.42 4.91 -16.60
N ALA A 118 -8.90 4.29 -15.55
CA ALA A 118 -9.72 3.52 -14.63
C ALA A 118 -10.82 4.39 -14.03
N THR A 119 -12.03 3.86 -13.96
CA THR A 119 -13.24 4.59 -13.53
C THR A 119 -13.89 3.94 -12.32
N ALA A 120 -14.59 4.75 -11.54
CA ALA A 120 -15.56 4.27 -10.57
C ALA A 120 -16.86 5.07 -10.75
N VAL A 121 -17.93 4.36 -11.04
CA VAL A 121 -19.27 4.94 -11.28
C VAL A 121 -20.16 4.53 -10.12
N LEU A 122 -20.81 5.51 -9.50
CA LEU A 122 -21.77 5.26 -8.43
C LEU A 122 -23.05 4.63 -9.02
N ASP A 123 -23.42 3.46 -8.50
CA ASP A 123 -24.65 2.75 -8.83
C ASP A 123 -25.37 2.40 -7.51
N GLY A 124 -26.44 3.14 -7.22
CA GLY A 124 -27.08 3.07 -5.91
C GLY A 124 -26.14 3.56 -4.81
N ASP A 125 -25.83 2.69 -3.85
CA ASP A 125 -24.95 2.96 -2.71
C ASP A 125 -23.53 2.38 -2.89
N GLU A 126 -23.22 1.83 -4.08
CA GLU A 126 -21.96 1.17 -4.36
C GLU A 126 -21.24 1.82 -5.55
N TYR A 127 -19.90 1.74 -5.55
CA TYR A 127 -19.09 2.11 -6.70
C TYR A 127 -18.78 0.88 -7.55
N VAL A 128 -19.15 0.93 -8.84
CA VAL A 128 -18.73 -0.04 -9.84
C VAL A 128 -17.38 0.42 -10.41
N ILE A 129 -16.33 -0.31 -10.09
CA ILE A 129 -14.96 0.01 -10.49
C ILE A 129 -14.57 -0.79 -11.72
N ASN A 130 -14.02 -0.12 -12.74
CA ASN A 130 -13.49 -0.73 -13.94
C ASN A 130 -12.11 -0.16 -14.28
N GLY A 131 -11.14 -1.04 -14.50
CA GLY A 131 -9.80 -0.64 -14.91
C GLY A 131 -8.77 -1.74 -14.71
N GLU A 132 -7.59 -1.49 -15.23
CA GLU A 132 -6.44 -2.37 -15.06
C GLU A 132 -5.26 -1.54 -14.53
N LYS A 133 -4.62 -2.05 -13.50
CA LYS A 133 -3.42 -1.47 -12.88
C LYS A 133 -2.26 -2.41 -13.03
N TRP A 134 -1.04 -1.89 -13.01
CA TRP A 134 0.16 -2.69 -12.99
C TRP A 134 1.22 -2.08 -12.08
N TRP A 135 2.27 -2.83 -11.81
CA TRP A 135 3.33 -2.42 -10.89
C TRP A 135 2.79 -2.01 -9.51
N THR A 136 1.70 -2.65 -9.12
CA THR A 136 1.06 -2.41 -7.82
C THR A 136 1.83 -3.17 -6.75
N SER A 137 2.75 -2.47 -6.09
CA SER A 137 3.57 -3.04 -5.03
C SER A 137 2.71 -3.55 -3.88
N GLY A 138 2.97 -4.75 -3.44
CA GLY A 138 2.24 -5.40 -2.37
C GLY A 138 1.00 -6.17 -2.81
N ALA A 139 0.44 -5.95 -4.01
CA ALA A 139 -0.80 -6.59 -4.42
C ALA A 139 -0.75 -8.13 -4.46
N GLY A 140 0.43 -8.71 -4.72
CA GLY A 140 0.62 -10.16 -4.70
C GLY A 140 1.05 -10.74 -3.36
N ASP A 141 1.17 -9.93 -2.32
CA ASP A 141 1.46 -10.42 -0.96
C ASP A 141 0.18 -11.02 -0.35
N PRO A 142 0.21 -12.25 0.16
CA PRO A 142 -0.96 -12.90 0.76
C PRO A 142 -1.49 -12.16 2.00
N ARG A 143 -0.67 -11.32 2.61
CA ARG A 143 -1.03 -10.47 3.74
C ARG A 143 -1.71 -9.16 3.30
N CYS A 144 -1.69 -8.81 2.00
CA CYS A 144 -2.36 -7.64 1.48
C CYS A 144 -3.88 -7.83 1.58
N LYS A 145 -4.54 -6.95 2.33
CA LYS A 145 -5.99 -7.04 2.56
C LYS A 145 -6.76 -5.86 2.01
N ILE A 146 -6.06 -4.78 1.68
CA ILE A 146 -6.69 -3.56 1.18
C ILE A 146 -5.88 -2.94 0.03
N LEU A 147 -6.61 -2.46 -0.97
CA LEU A 147 -6.12 -1.59 -2.04
C LEU A 147 -6.58 -0.16 -1.80
N ILE A 148 -5.71 0.81 -2.01
CA ILE A 148 -6.12 2.17 -2.37
C ILE A 148 -6.13 2.24 -3.89
N PHE A 149 -7.32 2.27 -4.47
CA PHE A 149 -7.52 2.28 -5.91
C PHE A 149 -7.78 3.69 -6.40
N MET A 150 -6.88 4.21 -7.23
CA MET A 150 -7.01 5.55 -7.79
C MET A 150 -7.74 5.49 -9.14
N CYS A 151 -8.82 6.27 -9.30
CA CYS A 151 -9.69 6.23 -10.46
C CYS A 151 -10.40 7.55 -10.73
N VAL A 152 -10.99 7.66 -11.90
CA VAL A 152 -11.86 8.78 -12.30
C VAL A 152 -13.27 8.54 -11.77
N THR A 153 -13.74 9.45 -10.91
CA THR A 153 -15.12 9.43 -10.38
C THR A 153 -15.98 10.56 -10.95
N ASN A 154 -15.34 11.67 -11.34
CA ASN A 154 -16.04 12.90 -11.78
C ASN A 154 -15.45 13.40 -13.11
N PRO A 155 -15.74 12.74 -14.25
CA PRO A 155 -15.08 13.03 -15.53
C PRO A 155 -15.32 14.45 -16.04
N ASP A 156 -16.45 15.07 -15.67
CA ASP A 156 -16.83 16.41 -16.11
C ASP A 156 -16.18 17.55 -15.32
N ASN A 157 -15.52 17.22 -14.21
CA ASN A 157 -14.83 18.19 -13.38
C ASN A 157 -13.54 18.70 -14.07
N PRO A 158 -12.98 19.84 -13.62
CA PRO A 158 -11.64 20.26 -14.03
C PRO A 158 -10.60 19.17 -13.84
N LYS A 159 -9.61 19.10 -14.73
CA LYS A 159 -8.63 18.01 -14.86
C LYS A 159 -8.09 17.47 -13.53
N HIS A 160 -7.78 18.33 -12.57
CA HIS A 160 -7.20 17.96 -11.27
C HIS A 160 -8.25 17.66 -10.18
N GLN A 161 -9.53 17.59 -10.53
CA GLN A 161 -10.65 17.32 -9.61
C GLN A 161 -11.49 16.10 -10.04
N ARG A 162 -10.96 15.29 -10.97
CA ARG A 162 -11.69 14.15 -11.55
C ARG A 162 -11.50 12.86 -10.78
N HIS A 163 -10.45 12.78 -9.96
CA HIS A 163 -9.95 11.53 -9.41
C HIS A 163 -10.30 11.40 -7.94
N SER A 164 -10.53 10.16 -7.55
CA SER A 164 -10.71 9.77 -6.16
C SER A 164 -9.80 8.59 -5.82
N MET A 165 -9.53 8.40 -4.54
CA MET A 165 -8.93 7.21 -3.98
C MET A 165 -10.04 6.42 -3.28
N ILE A 166 -10.26 5.19 -3.71
CA ILE A 166 -11.27 4.30 -3.12
C ILE A 166 -10.56 3.20 -2.37
N LEU A 167 -10.95 2.99 -1.12
CA LEU A 167 -10.49 1.88 -0.31
C LEU A 167 -11.28 0.64 -0.72
N GLY A 168 -10.61 -0.37 -1.24
CA GLY A 168 -11.21 -1.62 -1.69
C GLY A 168 -10.56 -2.83 -1.01
N PRO A 169 -11.35 -3.69 -0.32
CA PRO A 169 -10.83 -4.97 0.14
C PRO A 169 -10.27 -5.81 -1.01
N MET A 170 -9.12 -6.46 -0.81
CA MET A 170 -8.52 -7.34 -1.83
C MET A 170 -9.41 -8.52 -2.23
N GLU A 171 -10.30 -8.94 -1.34
CA GLU A 171 -11.22 -10.06 -1.55
C GLU A 171 -12.54 -9.64 -2.21
N THR A 172 -12.65 -8.39 -2.66
CA THR A 172 -13.84 -7.91 -3.39
C THR A 172 -14.02 -8.71 -4.68
N GLU A 173 -15.25 -9.14 -4.95
CA GLU A 173 -15.58 -9.85 -6.21
C GLU A 173 -15.20 -9.00 -7.43
N GLY A 174 -14.51 -9.61 -8.39
CA GLY A 174 -13.99 -8.94 -9.58
C GLY A 174 -12.56 -8.40 -9.44
N VAL A 175 -11.95 -8.43 -8.25
CA VAL A 175 -10.52 -8.13 -8.11
C VAL A 175 -9.70 -9.36 -8.51
N GLU A 176 -8.85 -9.21 -9.51
CA GLU A 176 -8.02 -10.29 -10.04
C GLU A 176 -6.56 -9.84 -10.13
N ILE A 177 -5.65 -10.64 -9.59
CA ILE A 177 -4.21 -10.52 -9.80
C ILE A 177 -3.82 -11.34 -11.03
N LYS A 178 -3.71 -10.68 -12.19
CA LYS A 178 -3.45 -11.35 -13.47
C LYS A 178 -2.06 -11.95 -13.56
N GLN A 179 -1.07 -11.24 -13.03
CA GLN A 179 0.33 -11.69 -13.02
C GLN A 179 1.16 -10.93 -12.00
N MET A 180 2.33 -11.50 -11.70
CA MET A 180 3.37 -10.87 -10.92
C MET A 180 4.43 -10.28 -11.87
N MET A 181 4.94 -9.09 -11.53
CA MET A 181 5.87 -8.33 -12.35
C MET A 181 7.31 -8.49 -11.84
N HIS A 182 8.26 -8.70 -12.75
CA HIS A 182 9.68 -8.81 -12.43
C HIS A 182 10.39 -7.47 -12.61
N VAL A 183 11.26 -7.10 -11.68
CA VAL A 183 12.03 -5.84 -11.72
C VAL A 183 13.52 -6.15 -11.74
N PHE A 184 14.21 -5.85 -12.82
CA PHE A 184 15.67 -6.03 -12.96
C PHE A 184 16.20 -7.42 -12.58
N GLY A 185 15.43 -8.48 -12.80
CA GLY A 185 15.75 -9.82 -12.34
C GLY A 185 15.47 -10.09 -10.87
N TYR A 186 15.03 -9.08 -10.11
CA TYR A 186 14.43 -9.29 -8.81
C TYR A 186 12.97 -9.68 -9.01
N ASP A 187 12.63 -10.76 -8.39
CA ASP A 187 11.28 -11.33 -8.49
C ASP A 187 10.77 -11.80 -7.11
N ASP A 188 11.35 -11.23 -6.07
CA ASP A 188 11.00 -11.43 -4.66
C ASP A 188 10.00 -10.40 -4.14
N ALA A 189 9.83 -9.26 -4.82
CA ALA A 189 8.85 -8.27 -4.44
C ALA A 189 7.49 -8.55 -5.09
N PRO A 190 6.39 -8.55 -4.32
CA PRO A 190 5.06 -8.93 -4.79
C PRO A 190 4.36 -7.81 -5.58
N HIS A 191 4.94 -7.41 -6.70
CA HIS A 191 4.36 -6.43 -7.62
C HIS A 191 3.37 -7.11 -8.55
N GLY A 192 2.12 -6.79 -8.41
CA GLY A 192 1.04 -7.33 -9.23
C GLY A 192 0.49 -6.33 -10.25
#